data_f08dc29a942800260ee68966827ca034
#
_entry.id   f08dc29a942800260ee68966827ca034
#
_cell.length_a   1.000
_cell.length_b   1.000
_cell.length_c   1.000
_cell.angle_alpha   90.00
_cell.angle_beta   90.00
_cell.angle_gamma   90.00
#
_symmetry.space_group_name_H-M   'P 1'
#
loop_
_entity.id
_entity.type
_entity.pdbx_description
1 polymer ?
#
loop_
_entity_poly.entity_id
_entity_poly.type
_entity_poly.pdbx_seq_one_letter_code
_entity_poly.pdbx_strand_id
1 'polypeptide(L)'
;MKRTLCTMKTKFLTLLLLTSTLTAGAQMYFGTKKEVPDSVFNALAQTPPMGWNSWNKFGCNVSEQLIKEMADAMIATGMKDAGYEYLVIDDCWQVGRDEEGNIQVDPKRFPNGMKALADYVHAKGLKMGIYSCAGSETCQGRPGSRGYQFQDARTYAAWGIDYLKYDWCSNEGQKAEAAYRTMSDALKACGRPIVFSICEWGENEPWKW
;
A
#
# COMPACT_ATOMS: atom_id res chain seq x y z
N MET A 1 20.38 -84.62 1.13
CA MET A 1 18.98 -84.81 0.69
C MET A 1 18.04 -84.02 1.60
N LYS A 2 17.05 -83.45 1.04
CA LYS A 2 15.90 -82.64 1.50
C LYS A 2 16.10 -81.14 1.39
N ARG A 3 15.41 -80.62 0.37
CA ARG A 3 15.09 -79.24 0.07
C ARG A 3 14.15 -78.70 1.14
N THR A 4 14.36 -77.40 1.52
CA THR A 4 13.25 -76.59 2.07
C THR A 4 13.24 -75.27 1.40
N LEU A 5 12.23 -75.01 0.57
CA LEU A 5 11.82 -73.69 0.07
C LEU A 5 11.45 -72.83 1.26
N CYS A 6 11.96 -71.64 1.32
CA CYS A 6 11.38 -70.60 2.14
C CYS A 6 10.88 -69.46 1.24
N THR A 7 9.62 -69.22 1.35
CA THR A 7 8.76 -68.32 0.62
C THR A 7 9.10 -66.83 0.89
N MET A 8 9.45 -66.12 -0.16
CA MET A 8 9.35 -64.68 -0.20
C MET A 8 7.89 -64.30 -0.45
N LYS A 9 7.22 -63.76 0.53
CA LYS A 9 6.01 -62.98 0.37
C LYS A 9 5.95 -61.87 1.40
N THR A 10 5.51 -60.71 0.95
CA THR A 10 5.08 -59.51 1.70
C THR A 10 6.17 -58.55 2.15
N LYS A 11 6.54 -57.62 1.26
CA LYS A 11 6.85 -56.19 1.60
C LYS A 11 6.65 -55.32 0.36
N PHE A 12 5.44 -55.25 -0.13
CA PHE A 12 5.02 -54.23 -1.11
C PHE A 12 3.62 -53.77 -0.72
N LEU A 13 3.52 -52.95 0.31
CA LEU A 13 2.30 -52.14 0.56
C LEU A 13 2.54 -51.13 1.69
N THR A 14 3.40 -50.16 1.47
CA THR A 14 3.42 -48.93 2.32
C THR A 14 4.23 -47.82 1.64
N LEU A 15 3.92 -47.51 0.38
CA LEU A 15 4.50 -46.31 -0.26
C LEU A 15 3.52 -45.67 -1.25
N LEU A 16 2.26 -45.49 -0.85
CA LEU A 16 1.28 -44.82 -1.71
C LEU A 16 0.27 -43.96 -0.92
N LEU A 17 0.67 -43.40 0.20
CA LEU A 17 -0.22 -42.53 1.01
C LEU A 17 0.45 -41.26 1.54
N LEU A 18 1.50 -40.75 0.87
CA LEU A 18 2.17 -39.50 1.29
C LEU A 18 2.25 -38.45 0.19
N THR A 19 1.46 -38.52 -0.88
CA THR A 19 1.48 -37.53 -1.96
C THR A 19 0.20 -36.69 -2.11
N SER A 20 -0.78 -36.80 -1.22
CA SER A 20 -2.05 -36.08 -1.36
C SER A 20 -2.28 -34.95 -0.34
N THR A 21 -1.33 -34.61 0.53
CA THR A 21 -1.52 -33.57 1.54
C THR A 21 -0.75 -32.27 1.28
N LEU A 22 0.01 -32.17 0.18
CA LEU A 22 0.79 -30.98 -0.14
C LEU A 22 0.14 -30.02 -1.16
N THR A 23 -1.04 -30.36 -1.69
CA THR A 23 -1.72 -29.46 -2.66
C THR A 23 -2.86 -28.63 -2.07
N ALA A 24 -3.28 -28.88 -0.83
CA ALA A 24 -4.35 -28.10 -0.19
C ALA A 24 -3.87 -26.80 0.48
N GLY A 25 -2.57 -26.64 0.71
CA GLY A 25 -2.02 -25.46 1.39
C GLY A 25 -1.73 -24.27 0.48
N ALA A 26 -1.51 -24.50 -0.82
CA ALA A 26 -1.15 -23.43 -1.75
C ALA A 26 -2.37 -22.70 -2.36
N GLN A 27 -3.56 -23.24 -2.24
CA GLN A 27 -4.77 -22.69 -2.87
C GLN A 27 -5.55 -21.73 -1.98
N MET A 28 -5.14 -21.53 -0.73
CA MET A 28 -5.84 -20.63 0.20
C MET A 28 -5.26 -19.21 0.25
N TYR A 29 -4.22 -18.89 -0.52
CA TYR A 29 -3.61 -17.53 -0.49
C TYR A 29 -3.98 -16.63 -1.67
N PHE A 30 -4.69 -17.15 -2.67
CA PHE A 30 -5.29 -16.33 -3.73
C PHE A 30 -6.81 -16.22 -3.52
N GLY A 31 -7.20 -15.67 -2.39
CA GLY A 31 -8.50 -15.02 -2.34
C GLY A 31 -8.46 -13.94 -3.43
N THR A 32 -9.29 -14.10 -4.46
CA THR A 32 -9.47 -13.12 -5.53
C THR A 32 -9.94 -11.82 -4.89
N LYS A 33 -9.00 -10.97 -4.44
CA LYS A 33 -9.34 -9.57 -4.16
C LYS A 33 -9.80 -9.03 -5.49
N LYS A 34 -11.06 -8.63 -5.55
CA LYS A 34 -11.69 -8.08 -6.74
C LYS A 34 -10.91 -6.82 -7.11
N GLU A 35 -10.28 -6.82 -8.28
CA GLU A 35 -9.63 -5.62 -8.81
C GLU A 35 -10.59 -4.44 -8.84
N VAL A 36 -10.08 -3.24 -8.67
CA VAL A 36 -10.88 -2.04 -8.84
C VAL A 36 -11.23 -1.93 -10.33
N PRO A 37 -12.52 -1.94 -10.70
CA PRO A 37 -12.89 -1.79 -12.09
C PRO A 37 -12.33 -0.48 -12.67
N ASP A 38 -11.90 -0.50 -13.93
CA ASP A 38 -11.39 0.70 -14.61
C ASP A 38 -12.39 1.86 -14.58
N SER A 39 -13.69 1.59 -14.66
CA SER A 39 -14.72 2.61 -14.54
C SER A 39 -14.72 3.33 -13.19
N VAL A 40 -14.41 2.61 -12.10
CA VAL A 40 -14.31 3.18 -10.75
C VAL A 40 -12.99 3.93 -10.61
N PHE A 41 -11.88 3.33 -11.08
CA PHE A 41 -10.56 3.96 -11.02
C PHE A 41 -10.52 5.26 -11.84
N ASN A 42 -11.06 5.25 -13.05
CA ASN A 42 -11.12 6.41 -13.94
C ASN A 42 -12.14 7.47 -13.47
N ALA A 43 -13.06 7.14 -12.57
CA ALA A 43 -13.97 8.11 -11.95
C ALA A 43 -13.34 8.86 -10.77
N LEU A 44 -12.13 8.48 -10.33
CA LEU A 44 -11.41 9.22 -9.29
C LEU A 44 -10.86 10.55 -9.83
N ALA A 45 -10.83 11.56 -8.97
CA ALA A 45 -10.23 12.86 -9.28
C ALA A 45 -10.72 13.50 -10.60
N GLN A 46 -12.03 13.42 -10.90
CA GLN A 46 -12.63 14.08 -12.07
C GLN A 46 -12.45 15.60 -12.06
N THR A 47 -12.25 16.17 -10.87
CA THR A 47 -11.78 17.53 -10.64
C THR A 47 -10.52 17.45 -9.77
N PRO A 48 -9.66 18.50 -9.77
CA PRO A 48 -8.49 18.52 -8.91
C PRO A 48 -8.86 18.24 -7.44
N PRO A 49 -8.27 17.23 -6.79
CA PRO A 49 -8.56 16.93 -5.39
C PRO A 49 -8.22 18.12 -4.50
N MET A 50 -9.16 18.55 -3.69
CA MET A 50 -8.95 19.63 -2.73
C MET A 50 -8.71 19.06 -1.34
N GLY A 51 -7.71 19.58 -0.62
CA GLY A 51 -7.35 19.06 0.69
C GLY A 51 -6.21 19.80 1.34
N TRP A 52 -5.75 19.25 2.44
CA TRP A 52 -4.60 19.71 3.21
C TRP A 52 -3.50 18.65 3.18
N ASN A 53 -2.25 19.08 3.07
CA ASN A 53 -1.06 18.24 3.11
C ASN A 53 -0.09 18.76 4.18
N SER A 54 0.54 17.88 4.94
CA SER A 54 1.37 18.24 6.09
C SER A 54 2.70 18.89 5.74
N TRP A 55 3.22 18.73 4.51
CA TRP A 55 4.61 19.02 4.19
C TRP A 55 5.03 20.45 4.41
N ASN A 56 4.33 21.38 3.78
CA ASN A 56 4.77 22.80 3.74
C ASN A 56 4.83 23.47 5.12
N LYS A 57 4.04 23.01 6.07
CA LYS A 57 4.01 23.58 7.43
C LYS A 57 4.83 22.78 8.41
N PHE A 58 4.81 21.47 8.32
CA PHE A 58 5.30 20.60 9.39
C PHE A 58 6.51 19.75 8.97
N GLY A 59 6.80 19.56 7.66
CA GLY A 59 7.88 18.68 7.20
C GLY A 59 7.77 17.31 7.85
N CYS A 60 8.86 16.85 8.46
CA CYS A 60 8.88 15.61 9.22
C CYS A 60 8.30 15.70 10.64
N ASN A 61 7.83 16.85 11.09
CA ASN A 61 7.19 16.97 12.40
C ASN A 61 5.70 16.61 12.33
N VAL A 62 5.44 15.35 12.01
CA VAL A 62 4.09 14.77 11.87
C VAL A 62 3.84 13.73 12.95
N SER A 63 2.60 13.63 13.41
CA SER A 63 2.17 12.65 14.40
C SER A 63 0.67 12.37 14.26
N GLU A 64 0.22 11.26 14.84
CA GLU A 64 -1.19 10.90 14.92
C GLU A 64 -2.02 12.04 15.54
N GLN A 65 -1.52 12.65 16.63
CA GLN A 65 -2.20 13.75 17.31
C GLN A 65 -2.37 14.95 16.38
N LEU A 66 -1.29 15.38 15.70
CA LEU A 66 -1.34 16.49 14.75
C LEU A 66 -2.38 16.25 13.65
N ILE A 67 -2.42 15.04 13.09
CA ILE A 67 -3.35 14.71 12.00
C ILE A 67 -4.81 14.73 12.49
N LYS A 68 -5.07 14.27 13.72
CA LYS A 68 -6.40 14.38 14.34
C LYS A 68 -6.81 15.82 14.54
N GLU A 69 -5.90 16.66 15.04
CA GLU A 69 -6.14 18.11 15.20
C GLU A 69 -6.43 18.81 13.87
N MET A 70 -5.71 18.44 12.81
CA MET A 70 -5.97 18.98 11.47
C MET A 70 -7.32 18.50 10.91
N ALA A 71 -7.70 17.25 11.12
CA ALA A 71 -9.02 16.75 10.74
C ALA A 71 -10.14 17.54 11.45
N ASP A 72 -9.98 17.78 12.77
CA ASP A 72 -10.91 18.57 13.56
C ASP A 72 -10.99 20.02 13.08
N ALA A 73 -9.86 20.62 12.78
CA ALA A 73 -9.79 21.99 12.25
C ALA A 73 -10.45 22.11 10.88
N MET A 74 -10.28 21.15 9.97
CA MET A 74 -10.93 21.14 8.66
C MET A 74 -12.47 21.13 8.78
N ILE A 75 -12.99 20.45 9.80
CA ILE A 75 -14.44 20.48 10.08
C ILE A 75 -14.85 21.81 10.71
N ALA A 76 -14.15 22.22 11.78
CA ALA A 76 -14.52 23.40 12.58
C ALA A 76 -14.45 24.72 11.80
N THR A 77 -13.55 24.81 10.82
CA THR A 77 -13.36 26.01 9.98
C THR A 77 -14.21 26.03 8.72
N GLY A 78 -15.00 24.98 8.45
CA GLY A 78 -15.82 24.88 7.23
C GLY A 78 -15.02 24.50 5.98
N MET A 79 -13.77 24.11 6.08
CA MET A 79 -12.96 23.68 4.92
C MET A 79 -13.61 22.50 4.21
N LYS A 80 -14.12 21.52 4.96
CA LYS A 80 -14.81 20.36 4.37
C LYS A 80 -16.05 20.79 3.57
N ASP A 81 -16.86 21.69 4.10
CA ASP A 81 -18.08 22.18 3.43
C ASP A 81 -17.73 22.98 2.17
N ALA A 82 -16.54 23.59 2.12
CA ALA A 82 -15.98 24.25 0.95
C ALA A 82 -15.35 23.27 -0.07
N GLY A 83 -15.38 21.94 0.18
CA GLY A 83 -14.89 20.91 -0.73
C GLY A 83 -13.47 20.42 -0.46
N TYR A 84 -12.80 20.85 0.61
CA TYR A 84 -11.49 20.35 1.03
C TYR A 84 -11.67 19.03 1.78
N GLU A 85 -11.68 17.93 1.05
CA GLU A 85 -12.02 16.61 1.61
C GLU A 85 -10.82 15.75 1.97
N TYR A 86 -9.66 15.98 1.33
CA TYR A 86 -8.47 15.15 1.52
C TYR A 86 -7.58 15.71 2.63
N LEU A 87 -7.20 14.86 3.56
CA LEU A 87 -6.19 15.12 4.57
C LEU A 87 -5.02 14.17 4.34
N VAL A 88 -3.87 14.72 3.93
CA VAL A 88 -2.71 13.96 3.45
C VAL A 88 -1.54 14.08 4.42
N ILE A 89 -1.05 12.94 4.91
CA ILE A 89 0.26 12.85 5.57
C ILE A 89 1.32 12.73 4.49
N ASP A 90 2.26 13.68 4.47
CA ASP A 90 3.41 13.65 3.59
C ASP A 90 4.53 12.75 4.13
N ASP A 91 5.77 12.94 3.75
CA ASP A 91 6.94 12.12 4.12
C ASP A 91 7.14 11.97 5.65
N CYS A 92 7.97 11.03 6.06
CA CYS A 92 8.40 10.80 7.45
C CYS A 92 7.40 10.08 8.38
N TRP A 93 6.35 9.46 7.85
CA TRP A 93 5.47 8.61 8.67
C TRP A 93 6.03 7.19 8.84
N GLN A 94 6.85 6.71 7.90
CA GLN A 94 7.45 5.38 7.87
C GLN A 94 8.85 5.35 8.48
N VAL A 95 9.26 4.19 9.02
CA VAL A 95 10.58 4.01 9.66
C VAL A 95 11.41 2.87 9.07
N GLY A 96 10.80 1.88 8.42
CA GLY A 96 11.51 0.70 7.91
C GLY A 96 10.57 -0.26 7.21
N ARG A 97 11.07 -1.47 6.97
CA ARG A 97 10.28 -2.63 6.55
C ARG A 97 10.57 -3.78 7.49
N ASP A 98 9.59 -4.65 7.72
CA ASP A 98 9.79 -5.89 8.46
C ASP A 98 10.48 -6.96 7.60
N GLU A 99 10.68 -8.17 8.17
CA GLU A 99 11.33 -9.29 7.50
C GLU A 99 10.56 -9.78 6.27
N GLU A 100 9.26 -9.57 6.23
CA GLU A 100 8.38 -9.88 5.10
C GLU A 100 8.32 -8.73 4.08
N GLY A 101 9.00 -7.61 4.34
CA GLY A 101 9.04 -6.44 3.48
C GLY A 101 7.86 -5.47 3.65
N ASN A 102 6.98 -5.67 4.63
CA ASN A 102 5.87 -4.76 4.88
C ASN A 102 6.38 -3.43 5.44
N ILE A 103 5.86 -2.34 4.89
CA ILE A 103 6.22 -1.00 5.34
C ILE A 103 5.76 -0.77 6.79
N GLN A 104 6.66 -0.23 7.62
CA GLN A 104 6.42 -0.01 9.03
C GLN A 104 6.18 1.47 9.34
N VAL A 105 5.09 1.71 10.06
CA VAL A 105 4.72 3.03 10.58
C VAL A 105 5.61 3.37 11.80
N ASP A 106 5.97 4.63 11.98
CA ASP A 106 6.67 5.07 13.18
C ASP A 106 5.77 4.89 14.43
N PRO A 107 6.08 3.92 15.32
CA PRO A 107 5.20 3.60 16.45
C PRO A 107 5.21 4.68 17.54
N LYS A 108 6.20 5.57 17.55
CA LYS A 108 6.25 6.70 18.49
C LYS A 108 5.33 7.83 18.06
N ARG A 109 5.26 8.08 16.76
CA ARG A 109 4.47 9.16 16.19
C ARG A 109 3.02 8.74 15.90
N PHE A 110 2.80 7.48 15.56
CA PHE A 110 1.51 6.90 15.21
C PHE A 110 1.24 5.63 16.03
N PRO A 111 1.08 5.75 17.35
CA PRO A 111 1.01 4.60 18.26
C PRO A 111 -0.16 3.66 18.01
N ASN A 112 -1.26 4.15 17.41
CA ASN A 112 -2.42 3.34 17.08
C ASN A 112 -2.41 2.85 15.62
N GLY A 113 -1.36 3.19 14.84
CA GLY A 113 -1.19 2.81 13.44
C GLY A 113 -2.07 3.58 12.47
N MET A 114 -1.78 3.39 11.16
CA MET A 114 -2.46 4.16 10.10
C MET A 114 -3.93 3.78 9.92
N LYS A 115 -4.30 2.52 10.18
CA LYS A 115 -5.71 2.11 10.06
C LYS A 115 -6.61 2.86 11.03
N ALA A 116 -6.24 2.93 12.31
CA ALA A 116 -7.00 3.64 13.33
C ALA A 116 -7.10 5.15 13.02
N LEU A 117 -6.02 5.72 12.50
CA LEU A 117 -6.00 7.13 12.09
C LEU A 117 -6.90 7.37 10.86
N ALA A 118 -6.87 6.49 9.88
CA ALA A 118 -7.77 6.58 8.72
C ALA A 118 -9.25 6.46 9.15
N ASP A 119 -9.57 5.53 10.06
CA ASP A 119 -10.92 5.40 10.59
C ASP A 119 -11.39 6.67 11.31
N TYR A 120 -10.50 7.33 12.07
CA TYR A 120 -10.80 8.63 12.71
C TYR A 120 -11.11 9.73 11.69
N VAL A 121 -10.30 9.82 10.63
CA VAL A 121 -10.48 10.79 9.54
C VAL A 121 -11.79 10.52 8.80
N HIS A 122 -12.07 9.26 8.48
CA HIS A 122 -13.31 8.84 7.83
C HIS A 122 -14.56 9.12 8.67
N ALA A 123 -14.49 8.93 9.99
CA ALA A 123 -15.61 9.23 10.91
C ALA A 123 -16.02 10.73 10.84
N LYS A 124 -15.15 11.61 10.38
CA LYS A 124 -15.44 13.04 10.15
C LYS A 124 -15.91 13.32 8.71
N GLY A 125 -16.04 12.27 7.88
CA GLY A 125 -16.40 12.39 6.47
C GLY A 125 -15.30 12.98 5.61
N LEU A 126 -14.05 12.94 6.05
CA LEU A 126 -12.85 13.29 5.29
C LEU A 126 -12.24 12.04 4.64
N LYS A 127 -11.32 12.23 3.71
CA LYS A 127 -10.57 11.19 3.02
C LYS A 127 -9.11 11.23 3.47
N MET A 128 -8.53 10.06 3.75
CA MET A 128 -7.16 9.95 4.23
C MET A 128 -6.17 9.73 3.10
N GLY A 129 -5.17 10.59 3.00
CA GLY A 129 -4.06 10.45 2.07
C GLY A 129 -2.74 10.10 2.75
N ILE A 130 -1.86 9.48 1.99
CA ILE A 130 -0.51 9.07 2.43
C ILE A 130 0.51 9.39 1.33
N TYR A 131 1.79 9.37 1.69
CA TYR A 131 2.91 9.64 0.80
C TYR A 131 3.81 8.40 0.65
N SER A 132 4.34 8.20 -0.55
CA SER A 132 5.47 7.31 -0.80
C SER A 132 6.29 7.83 -1.99
N CYS A 133 7.27 7.04 -2.45
CA CYS A 133 8.16 7.39 -3.55
C CYS A 133 8.39 6.21 -4.49
N ALA A 134 8.60 6.51 -5.76
CA ALA A 134 8.90 5.51 -6.79
C ALA A 134 10.32 4.92 -6.65
N GLY A 135 11.22 5.62 -5.98
CA GLY A 135 12.58 5.17 -5.73
C GLY A 135 12.72 4.22 -4.54
N SER A 136 13.97 3.90 -4.22
CA SER A 136 14.32 3.06 -3.07
C SER A 136 14.08 3.79 -1.74
N GLU A 137 14.25 5.12 -1.75
CA GLU A 137 14.05 5.99 -0.59
C GLU A 137 13.20 7.20 -0.97
N THR A 138 12.50 7.73 0.01
CA THR A 138 11.78 9.00 -0.09
C THR A 138 12.77 10.18 -0.09
N CYS A 139 12.28 11.41 -0.32
CA CYS A 139 13.11 12.60 -0.28
C CYS A 139 13.77 12.85 1.10
N GLN A 140 13.25 12.22 2.15
CA GLN A 140 13.80 12.29 3.51
C GLN A 140 14.50 10.98 3.94
N GLY A 141 14.92 10.13 2.98
CA GLY A 141 15.65 8.89 3.26
C GLY A 141 14.81 7.86 4.02
N ARG A 142 13.49 7.87 3.83
CA ARG A 142 12.58 6.85 4.36
C ARG A 142 12.36 5.77 3.30
N PRO A 143 11.96 4.54 3.65
CA PRO A 143 11.72 3.51 2.67
C PRO A 143 10.73 3.95 1.58
N GLY A 144 11.17 3.92 0.32
CA GLY A 144 10.34 4.07 -0.86
C GLY A 144 9.66 2.77 -1.26
N SER A 145 8.86 2.80 -2.32
CA SER A 145 8.08 1.64 -2.76
C SER A 145 8.75 0.81 -3.86
N ARG A 146 9.95 1.16 -4.33
CA ARG A 146 10.64 0.41 -5.39
C ARG A 146 10.79 -1.06 -5.03
N GLY A 147 10.23 -1.95 -5.87
CA GLY A 147 10.21 -3.40 -5.64
C GLY A 147 9.10 -3.90 -4.69
N TYR A 148 8.35 -2.99 -4.06
CA TYR A 148 7.28 -3.29 -3.09
C TYR A 148 5.92 -2.71 -3.48
N GLN A 149 5.75 -2.18 -4.70
CA GLN A 149 4.56 -1.42 -5.13
C GLN A 149 3.26 -2.17 -4.84
N PHE A 150 3.17 -3.45 -5.24
CA PHE A 150 1.98 -4.27 -5.02
C PHE A 150 1.73 -4.60 -3.54
N GLN A 151 2.80 -4.77 -2.76
CA GLN A 151 2.71 -5.01 -1.33
C GLN A 151 2.24 -3.76 -0.60
N ASP A 152 2.86 -2.62 -0.91
CA ASP A 152 2.52 -1.32 -0.33
C ASP A 152 1.09 -0.92 -0.68
N ALA A 153 0.66 -1.06 -1.94
CA ALA A 153 -0.71 -0.78 -2.36
C ALA A 153 -1.75 -1.61 -1.58
N ARG A 154 -1.48 -2.90 -1.35
CA ARG A 154 -2.35 -3.75 -0.51
C ARG A 154 -2.39 -3.27 0.94
N THR A 155 -1.25 -2.85 1.47
CA THR A 155 -1.14 -2.30 2.83
C THR A 155 -1.94 -1.00 2.96
N TYR A 156 -1.79 -0.09 2.00
CA TYR A 156 -2.55 1.17 1.97
C TYR A 156 -4.06 0.91 1.85
N ALA A 157 -4.47 -0.03 1.00
CA ALA A 157 -5.87 -0.44 0.91
C ALA A 157 -6.41 -1.02 2.22
N ALA A 158 -5.63 -1.86 2.92
CA ALA A 158 -6.00 -2.44 4.21
C ALA A 158 -6.11 -1.37 5.31
N TRP A 159 -5.33 -0.31 5.26
CA TRP A 159 -5.43 0.84 6.17
C TRP A 159 -6.58 1.78 5.83
N GLY A 160 -7.20 1.64 4.66
CA GLY A 160 -8.30 2.51 4.25
C GLY A 160 -7.83 3.82 3.62
N ILE A 161 -6.65 3.85 3.02
CA ILE A 161 -6.14 5.05 2.33
C ILE A 161 -6.95 5.35 1.08
N ASP A 162 -7.20 6.64 0.81
CA ASP A 162 -8.00 7.15 -0.32
C ASP A 162 -7.17 7.90 -1.35
N TYR A 163 -5.93 8.28 -1.00
CA TYR A 163 -5.08 9.11 -1.84
C TYR A 163 -3.61 8.77 -1.59
N LEU A 164 -2.84 8.57 -2.64
CA LEU A 164 -1.39 8.37 -2.59
C LEU A 164 -0.68 9.48 -3.35
N LYS A 165 0.09 10.33 -2.65
CA LYS A 165 1.12 11.17 -3.27
C LYS A 165 2.35 10.32 -3.51
N TYR A 166 2.84 10.27 -4.75
CA TYR A 166 3.93 9.39 -5.15
C TYR A 166 5.06 10.18 -5.79
N ASP A 167 6.18 10.27 -5.09
CA ASP A 167 7.31 11.13 -5.42
C ASP A 167 8.36 10.44 -6.29
N TRP A 168 9.41 11.17 -6.66
CA TRP A 168 10.43 10.74 -7.63
C TRP A 168 11.87 10.69 -7.07
N CYS A 169 12.07 10.86 -5.76
CA CYS A 169 13.39 10.82 -5.10
C CYS A 169 14.01 9.43 -5.22
N SER A 170 15.34 9.36 -5.15
CA SER A 170 16.13 8.10 -5.16
C SER A 170 15.67 7.10 -6.23
N ASN A 171 15.46 7.61 -7.46
CA ASN A 171 14.91 6.82 -8.57
C ASN A 171 15.95 5.89 -9.23
N GLU A 172 17.25 6.08 -8.97
CA GLU A 172 18.39 5.28 -9.47
C GLU A 172 18.32 4.98 -10.98
N GLY A 173 17.95 5.97 -11.77
CA GLY A 173 17.90 5.88 -13.23
C GLY A 173 16.74 5.05 -13.78
N GLN A 174 15.69 4.83 -13.01
CA GLN A 174 14.45 4.24 -13.52
C GLN A 174 13.85 5.11 -14.63
N LYS A 175 13.08 4.49 -15.52
CA LYS A 175 12.18 5.21 -16.42
C LYS A 175 10.93 5.62 -15.65
N ALA A 176 10.65 6.91 -15.60
CA ALA A 176 9.54 7.47 -14.83
C ALA A 176 8.19 6.82 -15.21
N GLU A 177 7.85 6.80 -16.49
CA GLU A 177 6.62 6.16 -16.99
C GLU A 177 6.46 4.72 -16.47
N ALA A 178 7.50 3.89 -16.57
CA ALA A 178 7.44 2.51 -16.11
C ALA A 178 7.24 2.39 -14.60
N ALA A 179 7.94 3.21 -13.81
CA ALA A 179 7.83 3.20 -12.36
C ALA A 179 6.43 3.62 -11.89
N TYR A 180 5.87 4.68 -12.47
CA TYR A 180 4.53 5.16 -12.15
C TYR A 180 3.42 4.21 -12.64
N ARG A 181 3.57 3.61 -13.84
CA ARG A 181 2.65 2.56 -14.31
C ARG A 181 2.62 1.36 -13.37
N THR A 182 3.78 0.91 -12.89
CA THR A 182 3.85 -0.21 -11.93
C THR A 182 3.04 0.09 -10.64
N MET A 183 3.15 1.30 -10.09
CA MET A 183 2.34 1.68 -8.94
C MET A 183 0.85 1.83 -9.30
N SER A 184 0.53 2.39 -10.45
CA SER A 184 -0.85 2.49 -10.95
C SER A 184 -1.51 1.10 -11.04
N ASP A 185 -0.80 0.12 -11.63
CA ASP A 185 -1.29 -1.27 -11.73
C ASP A 185 -1.45 -1.90 -10.33
N ALA A 186 -0.52 -1.63 -9.41
CA ALA A 186 -0.61 -2.09 -8.03
C ALA A 186 -1.85 -1.51 -7.30
N LEU A 187 -2.15 -0.22 -7.52
CA LEU A 187 -3.33 0.44 -6.95
C LEU A 187 -4.63 -0.11 -7.55
N LYS A 188 -4.67 -0.42 -8.85
CA LYS A 188 -5.82 -1.10 -9.48
C LYS A 188 -6.04 -2.49 -8.87
N ALA A 189 -4.97 -3.23 -8.64
CA ALA A 189 -5.01 -4.60 -8.10
C ALA A 189 -5.24 -4.68 -6.57
N CYS A 190 -5.19 -3.56 -5.84
CA CYS A 190 -5.27 -3.59 -4.37
C CYS A 190 -6.71 -3.76 -3.83
N GLY A 191 -7.74 -3.61 -4.68
CA GLY A 191 -9.14 -3.79 -4.32
C GLY A 191 -9.79 -2.58 -3.63
N ARG A 192 -9.10 -1.41 -3.56
CA ARG A 192 -9.64 -0.14 -3.05
C ARG A 192 -9.38 0.98 -4.05
N PRO A 193 -10.36 1.84 -4.35
CA PRO A 193 -10.13 3.02 -5.17
C PRO A 193 -9.28 4.04 -4.41
N ILE A 194 -8.05 4.27 -4.89
CA ILE A 194 -7.09 5.21 -4.30
C ILE A 194 -6.71 6.21 -5.39
N VAL A 195 -6.88 7.50 -5.13
CA VAL A 195 -6.41 8.57 -6.02
C VAL A 195 -4.90 8.52 -6.11
N PHE A 196 -4.38 8.44 -7.34
CA PHE A 196 -2.95 8.40 -7.59
C PHE A 196 -2.44 9.78 -8.01
N SER A 197 -1.69 10.43 -7.12
CA SER A 197 -1.13 11.76 -7.34
C SER A 197 0.34 11.69 -7.67
N ILE A 198 0.67 11.97 -8.92
CA ILE A 198 2.03 11.97 -9.45
C ILE A 198 2.78 13.21 -8.96
N CYS A 199 3.92 13.03 -8.30
CA CYS A 199 4.84 14.07 -7.86
C CYS A 199 6.21 13.86 -8.53
N GLU A 200 6.24 13.92 -9.86
CA GLU A 200 7.42 13.63 -10.68
C GLU A 200 8.15 14.92 -11.10
N TRP A 201 7.70 16.06 -10.60
CA TRP A 201 8.27 17.42 -10.78
C TRP A 201 8.21 17.94 -12.23
N GLY A 202 7.62 17.19 -13.16
CA GLY A 202 7.53 17.55 -14.57
C GLY A 202 8.80 17.26 -15.39
N GLU A 203 9.79 16.59 -14.81
CA GLU A 203 11.10 16.35 -15.44
C GLU A 203 11.04 15.35 -16.61
N ASN A 204 10.09 14.40 -16.57
CA ASN A 204 9.91 13.36 -17.58
C ASN A 204 8.59 13.50 -18.35
N GLU A 205 8.07 14.72 -18.45
CA GLU A 205 6.88 15.06 -19.23
C GLU A 205 5.66 14.17 -18.91
N PRO A 206 5.23 14.05 -17.62
CA PRO A 206 4.19 13.10 -17.19
C PRO A 206 2.84 13.32 -17.91
N TRP A 207 2.61 14.48 -18.52
CA TRP A 207 1.43 14.76 -19.36
C TRP A 207 1.42 14.05 -20.71
N LYS A 208 2.49 13.33 -21.06
CA LYS A 208 2.60 12.56 -22.32
C LYS A 208 2.31 11.07 -22.15
N TRP A 209 2.23 10.57 -20.91
CA TRP A 209 2.03 9.14 -20.60
C TRP A 209 1.07 8.83 -19.43
#